data_58f7909ed1e77affbf7caeec251694ce
#
_entry.id   58f7909ed1e77affbf7caeec251694ce
#
_cell.length_a   1.000
_cell.length_b   1.000
_cell.length_c   1.000
_cell.angle_alpha   90.00
_cell.angle_beta   90.00
_cell.angle_gamma   90.00
#
_symmetry.space_group_name_H-M   'P 1'
#
loop_
_entity.id
_entity.type
_entity.pdbx_description
1 polymer ?
#
loop_
_entity_poly.entity_id
_entity_poly.type
_entity_poly.pdbx_seq_one_letter_code
_entity_poly.pdbx_strand_id
1 'polypeptide(L)'
;MSVQRTFSIVKPDAVARNLIGEIYSRFEKGGLKIVASKMLHLSGEQAAGFYAEHDGRPFFADLCTYMRSGPVMVQVLEGEDAIATNRRLMGATNPKEAAPGTIRADFAESIDANAVHGSDSPESAAREIAFFFEETEIQSQV
;
A
#
# COMPACT_ATOMS: atom_id res chain seq x y z
N MET A 1 -2.13 -20.76 12.35
CA MET A 1 -1.78 -19.35 12.60
C MET A 1 -0.46 -19.08 11.94
N SER A 2 -0.46 -18.27 10.93
CA SER A 2 0.79 -17.97 10.26
C SER A 2 1.05 -16.47 10.27
N VAL A 3 2.23 -16.13 10.74
CA VAL A 3 2.76 -14.78 10.63
C VAL A 3 3.13 -14.57 9.17
N GLN A 4 2.68 -13.48 8.62
CA GLN A 4 2.80 -13.19 7.20
C GLN A 4 3.20 -11.73 7.03
N ARG A 5 3.89 -11.43 5.95
CA ARG A 5 4.22 -10.05 5.57
C ARG A 5 3.40 -9.64 4.36
N THR A 6 3.03 -8.38 4.31
CA THR A 6 2.41 -7.80 3.12
C THR A 6 3.03 -6.45 2.84
N PHE A 7 2.92 -6.01 1.59
CA PHE A 7 3.43 -4.71 1.17
C PHE A 7 2.27 -3.73 1.06
N SER A 8 2.53 -2.49 1.45
CA SER A 8 1.52 -1.43 1.42
C SER A 8 2.15 -0.12 0.98
N ILE A 9 1.34 0.73 0.36
CA ILE A 9 1.75 2.09 -0.02
C ILE A 9 0.67 3.05 0.47
N VAL A 10 1.10 4.16 1.09
CA VAL A 10 0.24 5.32 1.25
C VAL A 10 0.47 6.18 0.02
N LYS A 11 -0.56 6.32 -0.80
CA LYS A 11 -0.47 6.93 -2.13
C LYS A 11 -0.35 8.45 -2.07
N PRO A 12 0.04 9.11 -3.18
CA PRO A 12 0.29 10.55 -3.16
C PRO A 12 -0.88 11.39 -2.66
N ASP A 13 -2.12 11.00 -2.96
CA ASP A 13 -3.28 11.75 -2.52
C ASP A 13 -3.37 11.81 -0.99
N ALA A 14 -3.13 10.69 -0.32
CA ALA A 14 -3.19 10.63 1.14
C ALA A 14 -1.97 11.28 1.79
N VAL A 15 -0.78 11.11 1.21
CA VAL A 15 0.42 11.78 1.71
C VAL A 15 0.24 13.31 1.64
N ALA A 16 -0.25 13.82 0.51
CA ALA A 16 -0.45 15.25 0.32
C ALA A 16 -1.46 15.84 1.32
N ARG A 17 -2.42 15.03 1.76
CA ARG A 17 -3.44 15.45 2.73
C ARG A 17 -3.02 15.18 4.18
N ASN A 18 -1.75 14.80 4.37
CA ASN A 18 -1.16 14.61 5.70
C ASN A 18 -1.83 13.49 6.50
N LEU A 19 -2.15 12.37 5.83
CA LEU A 19 -2.89 11.26 6.43
C LEU A 19 -2.03 10.04 6.80
N ILE A 20 -0.69 10.14 6.68
CA ILE A 20 0.20 9.00 6.98
C ILE A 20 -0.06 8.47 8.39
N GLY A 21 -0.08 9.35 9.38
CA GLY A 21 -0.27 8.94 10.77
C GLY A 21 -1.62 8.28 11.03
N GLU A 22 -2.68 8.83 10.45
CA GLU A 22 -4.02 8.26 10.57
C GLU A 22 -4.08 6.85 9.96
N ILE A 23 -3.48 6.68 8.80
CA ILE A 23 -3.46 5.38 8.12
C ILE A 23 -2.61 4.37 8.89
N TYR A 24 -1.43 4.78 9.36
CA TYR A 24 -0.57 3.91 10.16
C TYR A 24 -1.26 3.48 11.46
N SER A 25 -2.02 4.38 12.07
CA SER A 25 -2.82 4.04 13.25
C SER A 25 -3.82 2.92 12.96
N ARG A 26 -4.44 2.93 11.78
CA ARG A 26 -5.37 1.87 11.37
C ARG A 26 -4.67 0.52 11.25
N PHE A 27 -3.44 0.50 10.72
CA PHE A 27 -2.66 -0.74 10.65
C PHE A 27 -2.39 -1.29 12.04
N GLU A 28 -1.90 -0.44 12.93
CA GLU A 28 -1.51 -0.87 14.27
C GLU A 28 -2.72 -1.31 15.10
N LYS A 29 -3.80 -0.56 15.05
CA LYS A 29 -5.03 -0.93 15.76
C LYS A 29 -5.65 -2.21 15.18
N GLY A 30 -5.40 -2.48 13.93
CA GLY A 30 -5.87 -3.70 13.27
C GLY A 30 -5.02 -4.93 13.54
N GLY A 31 -3.95 -4.79 14.32
CA GLY A 31 -3.10 -5.92 14.71
C GLY A 31 -1.89 -6.14 13.84
N LEU A 32 -1.58 -5.21 12.94
CA LEU A 32 -0.40 -5.32 12.08
C LEU A 32 0.75 -4.49 12.65
N LYS A 33 1.97 -4.99 12.52
CA LYS A 33 3.17 -4.27 12.91
C LYS A 33 3.84 -3.69 11.66
N ILE A 34 4.29 -2.46 11.76
CA ILE A 34 5.08 -1.84 10.70
C ILE A 34 6.52 -2.25 10.96
N VAL A 35 7.09 -3.04 10.07
CA VAL A 35 8.45 -3.60 10.25
C VAL A 35 9.47 -2.99 9.30
N ALA A 36 9.03 -2.17 8.36
CA ALA A 36 9.89 -1.36 7.50
C ALA A 36 9.04 -0.25 6.89
N SER A 37 9.62 0.93 6.71
CA SER A 37 8.91 2.02 6.04
C SER A 37 9.90 3.03 5.51
N LYS A 38 9.58 3.66 4.40
CA LYS A 38 10.36 4.80 3.90
C LYS A 38 9.52 5.66 2.97
N MET A 39 9.86 6.95 2.93
CA MET A 39 9.21 7.89 2.04
C MET A 39 10.02 7.99 0.75
N LEU A 40 9.35 7.91 -0.37
CA LEU A 40 9.96 7.96 -1.69
C LEU A 40 9.14 8.85 -2.60
N HIS A 41 9.82 9.50 -3.55
CA HIS A 41 9.14 10.08 -4.70
C HIS A 41 9.51 9.19 -5.88
N LEU A 42 8.55 8.41 -6.37
CA LEU A 42 8.85 7.42 -7.40
C LEU A 42 9.32 8.07 -8.69
N SER A 43 10.35 7.48 -9.31
CA SER A 43 10.75 7.83 -10.66
C SER A 43 9.82 7.17 -11.66
N GLY A 44 9.88 7.58 -12.93
CA GLY A 44 9.11 6.93 -13.98
C GLY A 44 9.46 5.44 -14.10
N GLU A 45 10.76 5.11 -13.95
CA GLU A 45 11.20 3.71 -14.00
C GLU A 45 10.66 2.89 -12.84
N GLN A 46 10.65 3.47 -11.64
CA GLN A 46 10.12 2.78 -10.47
C GLN A 46 8.62 2.53 -10.60
N ALA A 47 7.85 3.53 -11.03
CA ALA A 47 6.42 3.36 -11.21
C ALA A 47 6.12 2.32 -12.29
N ALA A 48 6.79 2.39 -13.43
CA ALA A 48 6.59 1.44 -14.52
C ALA A 48 7.00 0.02 -14.10
N GLY A 49 8.11 -0.12 -13.37
CA GLY A 49 8.59 -1.42 -12.91
C GLY A 49 7.66 -2.04 -11.89
N PHE A 50 7.18 -1.25 -10.94
CA PHE A 50 6.27 -1.76 -9.91
C PHE A 50 4.95 -2.24 -10.50
N TYR A 51 4.42 -1.52 -11.48
CA TYR A 51 3.14 -1.86 -12.14
C TYR A 51 3.35 -2.57 -13.48
N ALA A 52 4.49 -3.21 -13.69
CA ALA A 52 4.84 -3.84 -14.97
C ALA A 52 3.80 -4.84 -15.48
N GLU A 53 3.11 -5.54 -14.58
CA GLU A 53 2.06 -6.49 -14.96
C GLU A 53 0.85 -5.81 -15.62
N HIS A 54 0.73 -4.50 -15.47
CA HIS A 54 -0.34 -3.72 -16.08
C HIS A 54 0.09 -3.03 -17.38
N ASP A 55 1.35 -3.21 -17.79
CA ASP A 55 1.85 -2.61 -19.03
C ASP A 55 1.00 -3.11 -20.20
N GLY A 56 0.61 -2.17 -21.05
CA GLY A 56 -0.30 -2.47 -22.16
C GLY A 56 -1.78 -2.26 -21.84
N ARG A 57 -2.13 -2.06 -20.55
CA ARG A 57 -3.51 -1.74 -20.17
C ARG A 57 -3.78 -0.26 -20.41
N PRO A 58 -5.03 0.11 -20.77
CA PRO A 58 -5.35 1.53 -21.02
C PRO A 58 -5.05 2.46 -19.86
N PHE A 59 -5.17 1.98 -18.61
CA PHE A 59 -4.96 2.82 -17.42
C PHE A 59 -3.50 2.90 -16.97
N PHE A 60 -2.59 2.14 -17.61
CA PHE A 60 -1.20 2.02 -17.13
C PHE A 60 -0.47 3.37 -17.06
N ALA A 61 -0.54 4.16 -18.14
CA ALA A 61 0.15 5.44 -18.20
C ALA A 61 -0.36 6.41 -17.14
N ASP A 62 -1.68 6.48 -16.97
CA ASP A 62 -2.29 7.37 -15.97
C ASP A 62 -1.95 6.93 -14.55
N LEU A 63 -1.94 5.62 -14.29
CA LEU A 63 -1.55 5.07 -12.99
C LEU A 63 -0.11 5.45 -12.64
N CYS A 64 0.81 5.26 -13.58
CA CYS A 64 2.22 5.60 -13.36
C CYS A 64 2.40 7.11 -13.13
N THR A 65 1.72 7.94 -13.92
CA THR A 65 1.76 9.38 -13.77
C THR A 65 1.26 9.80 -12.39
N TYR A 66 0.15 9.22 -11.97
CA TYR A 66 -0.43 9.50 -10.65
C TYR A 66 0.53 9.10 -9.52
N MET A 67 1.08 7.89 -9.58
CA MET A 67 1.95 7.38 -8.53
C MET A 67 3.27 8.13 -8.40
N ARG A 68 3.70 8.85 -9.43
CA ARG A 68 4.91 9.68 -9.39
C ARG A 68 4.61 11.17 -9.22
N SER A 69 3.36 11.51 -8.99
CA SER A 69 2.94 12.92 -8.88
C SER A 69 3.37 13.58 -7.57
N GLY A 70 3.74 12.79 -6.57
CA GLY A 70 4.19 13.29 -5.27
C GLY A 70 4.76 12.17 -4.44
N PRO A 71 5.28 12.47 -3.24
CA PRO A 71 5.83 11.45 -2.35
C PRO A 71 4.80 10.39 -1.95
N VAL A 72 5.29 9.19 -1.73
CA VAL A 72 4.52 8.06 -1.19
C VAL A 72 5.25 7.50 0.03
N MET A 73 4.52 6.83 0.92
CA MET A 73 5.13 6.01 1.96
C MET A 73 4.98 4.55 1.55
N VAL A 74 6.10 3.85 1.49
CA VAL A 74 6.08 2.40 1.27
C VAL A 74 6.41 1.71 2.58
N GLN A 75 5.72 0.62 2.90
CA GLN A 75 5.91 -0.09 4.16
C GLN A 75 5.67 -1.58 4.02
N VAL A 76 6.34 -2.32 4.90
CA VAL A 76 6.10 -3.75 5.09
C VAL A 76 5.33 -3.90 6.38
N LEU A 77 4.21 -4.60 6.32
CA LEU A 77 3.37 -4.89 7.47
C LEU A 77 3.46 -6.38 7.79
N GLU A 78 3.53 -6.69 9.08
CA GLU A 78 3.69 -8.07 9.54
C GLU A 78 2.62 -8.39 10.58
N GLY A 79 2.06 -9.57 10.49
CA GLY A 79 1.06 -10.02 11.44
C GLY A 79 0.40 -11.30 10.97
N GLU A 80 -0.57 -11.77 11.73
CA GLU A 80 -1.32 -12.95 11.38
C GLU A 80 -2.21 -12.67 10.18
N ASP A 81 -2.09 -13.49 9.14
CA ASP A 81 -2.82 -13.32 7.88
C ASP A 81 -2.75 -11.87 7.36
N ALA A 82 -1.53 -11.32 7.31
CA ALA A 82 -1.34 -9.89 7.07
C ALA A 82 -1.98 -9.41 5.76
N ILE A 83 -1.93 -10.21 4.69
CA ILE A 83 -2.51 -9.82 3.41
C ILE A 83 -4.02 -9.63 3.54
N ALA A 84 -4.72 -10.62 4.08
CA ALA A 84 -6.17 -10.55 4.25
C ALA A 84 -6.56 -9.46 5.24
N THR A 85 -5.82 -9.36 6.35
CA THR A 85 -6.06 -8.33 7.37
C THR A 85 -5.93 -6.94 6.79
N ASN A 86 -4.85 -6.69 6.05
CA ASN A 86 -4.64 -5.37 5.44
C ASN A 86 -5.74 -5.04 4.43
N ARG A 87 -6.13 -6.00 3.59
CA ARG A 87 -7.17 -5.76 2.61
C ARG A 87 -8.51 -5.43 3.27
N ARG A 88 -8.81 -6.06 4.40
CA ARG A 88 -10.01 -5.75 5.17
C ARG A 88 -9.94 -4.33 5.74
N LEU A 89 -8.77 -3.92 6.24
CA LEU A 89 -8.58 -2.57 6.78
C LEU A 89 -8.67 -1.51 5.68
N MET A 90 -8.17 -1.82 4.48
CA MET A 90 -8.23 -0.88 3.36
C MET A 90 -9.65 -0.66 2.85
N GLY A 91 -10.44 -1.71 2.77
CA GLY A 91 -11.79 -1.65 2.20
C GLY A 91 -11.79 -1.83 0.68
N ALA A 92 -12.97 -1.78 0.10
CA ALA A 92 -13.16 -1.96 -1.33
C ALA A 92 -12.41 -0.91 -2.13
N THR A 93 -11.96 -1.29 -3.33
CA THR A 93 -11.21 -0.40 -4.23
C THR A 93 -11.98 0.90 -4.52
N ASN A 94 -13.28 0.78 -4.75
CA ASN A 94 -14.15 1.95 -4.90
C ASN A 94 -14.56 2.43 -3.51
N PRO A 95 -14.18 3.65 -3.10
CA PRO A 95 -14.52 4.14 -1.76
C PRO A 95 -16.02 4.23 -1.50
N LYS A 96 -16.83 4.38 -2.54
CA LYS A 96 -18.29 4.41 -2.40
C LYS A 96 -18.85 3.05 -2.00
N GLU A 97 -18.14 1.97 -2.27
CA GLU A 97 -18.53 0.61 -1.94
C GLU A 97 -17.82 0.09 -0.70
N ALA A 98 -16.85 0.85 -0.17
CA ALA A 98 -16.08 0.45 0.99
C ALA A 98 -16.92 0.57 2.27
N ALA A 99 -16.79 -0.44 3.15
CA ALA A 99 -17.54 -0.43 4.40
C ALA A 99 -17.09 0.72 5.30
N PRO A 100 -18.00 1.32 6.06
CA PRO A 100 -17.65 2.39 7.01
C PRO A 100 -16.53 1.94 7.96
N GLY A 101 -15.60 2.84 8.26
CA GLY A 101 -14.46 2.56 9.13
C GLY A 101 -13.24 2.01 8.42
N THR A 102 -13.35 1.67 7.14
CA THR A 102 -12.19 1.28 6.36
C THR A 102 -11.41 2.51 5.91
N ILE A 103 -10.13 2.31 5.59
CA ILE A 103 -9.27 3.42 5.17
C ILE A 103 -9.84 4.13 3.94
N ARG A 104 -10.26 3.36 2.94
CA ARG A 104 -10.79 3.95 1.71
C ARG A 104 -12.14 4.64 1.89
N ALA A 105 -13.00 4.08 2.74
CA ALA A 105 -14.28 4.75 3.03
C ALA A 105 -14.07 6.11 3.68
N ASP A 106 -13.08 6.20 4.58
CA ASP A 106 -12.85 7.41 5.36
C ASP A 106 -11.96 8.43 4.66
N PHE A 107 -10.99 7.98 3.84
CA PHE A 107 -9.94 8.85 3.33
C PHE A 107 -9.79 8.90 1.81
N ALA A 108 -10.31 7.94 1.07
CA ALA A 108 -10.14 7.93 -0.38
C ALA A 108 -11.05 8.96 -1.05
N GLU A 109 -10.53 9.62 -2.08
CA GLU A 109 -11.29 10.62 -2.82
C GLU A 109 -12.06 10.02 -3.98
N SER A 110 -11.49 8.99 -4.62
CA SER A 110 -12.07 8.35 -5.80
C SER A 110 -11.46 6.97 -5.99
N ILE A 111 -11.90 6.23 -6.99
CA ILE A 111 -11.30 4.94 -7.35
C ILE A 111 -9.82 5.12 -7.72
N ASP A 112 -9.50 6.20 -8.43
CA ASP A 112 -8.12 6.45 -8.88
C ASP A 112 -7.25 6.99 -7.77
N ALA A 113 -7.80 7.87 -6.92
CA ALA A 113 -7.11 8.44 -5.77
C ALA A 113 -7.66 7.80 -4.51
N ASN A 114 -7.34 6.52 -4.30
CA ASN A 114 -7.97 5.72 -3.25
C ASN A 114 -7.08 5.44 -2.04
N ALA A 115 -6.17 6.33 -1.77
CA ALA A 115 -5.37 6.46 -0.53
C ALA A 115 -4.30 5.40 -0.33
N VAL A 116 -4.56 4.13 -0.56
CA VAL A 116 -3.63 3.05 -0.19
C VAL A 116 -3.58 1.95 -1.24
N HIS A 117 -2.45 1.24 -1.25
CA HIS A 117 -2.25 0.01 -2.01
C HIS A 117 -1.86 -1.09 -1.02
N GLY A 118 -2.30 -2.31 -1.27
CA GLY A 118 -1.88 -3.50 -0.52
C GLY A 118 -1.76 -4.69 -1.44
N SER A 119 -0.80 -5.57 -1.15
CA SER A 119 -0.63 -6.80 -1.91
C SER A 119 -1.88 -7.67 -1.81
N ASP A 120 -2.15 -8.44 -2.86
CA ASP A 120 -3.35 -9.27 -2.95
C ASP A 120 -3.07 -10.79 -2.83
N SER A 121 -1.80 -11.17 -2.78
CA SER A 121 -1.41 -12.59 -2.68
C SER A 121 -0.02 -12.70 -2.07
N PRO A 122 0.36 -13.91 -1.57
CA PRO A 122 1.72 -14.11 -1.10
C PRO A 122 2.78 -13.84 -2.18
N GLU A 123 2.49 -14.19 -3.43
CA GLU A 123 3.41 -13.97 -4.55
C GLU A 123 3.59 -12.49 -4.83
N SER A 124 2.50 -11.73 -4.86
CA SER A 124 2.60 -10.28 -5.08
C SER A 124 3.27 -9.59 -3.91
N ALA A 125 3.00 -10.03 -2.67
CA ALA A 125 3.64 -9.47 -1.49
C ALA A 125 5.16 -9.65 -1.55
N ALA A 126 5.63 -10.87 -1.87
CA ALA A 126 7.07 -11.13 -1.96
C ALA A 126 7.74 -10.26 -3.03
N ARG A 127 7.13 -10.17 -4.20
CA ARG A 127 7.65 -9.38 -5.31
C ARG A 127 7.67 -7.89 -4.98
N GLU A 128 6.59 -7.39 -4.41
CA GLU A 128 6.46 -5.96 -4.12
C GLU A 128 7.39 -5.52 -2.98
N ILE A 129 7.53 -6.35 -1.95
CA ILE A 129 8.47 -6.08 -0.86
C ILE A 129 9.90 -6.01 -1.42
N ALA A 130 10.30 -7.01 -2.21
CA ALA A 130 11.66 -7.06 -2.76
C ALA A 130 11.94 -5.89 -3.71
N PHE A 131 10.91 -5.32 -4.31
CA PHE A 131 11.09 -4.19 -5.22
C PHE A 131 11.61 -2.94 -4.49
N PHE A 132 11.18 -2.73 -3.25
CA PHE A 132 11.54 -1.52 -2.50
C PHE A 132 12.45 -1.75 -1.29
N PHE A 133 12.53 -2.97 -0.78
CA PHE A 133 13.26 -3.24 0.47
C PHE A 133 14.26 -4.36 0.34
N GLU A 134 15.44 -4.16 0.96
CA GLU A 134 16.39 -5.23 1.23
C GLU A 134 15.93 -5.96 2.49
N GLU A 135 16.25 -7.25 2.61
CA GLU A 135 15.87 -8.03 3.79
C GLU A 135 16.45 -7.41 5.07
N THR A 136 17.64 -6.80 4.99
CA THR A 136 18.26 -6.14 6.14
C THR A 136 17.54 -4.90 6.60
N GLU A 137 16.65 -4.34 5.77
CA GLU A 137 15.85 -3.17 6.14
C GLU A 137 14.58 -3.54 6.90
N ILE A 138 14.24 -4.83 6.94
CA ILE A 138 13.00 -5.31 7.55
C ILE A 138 13.31 -5.81 8.96
N GLN A 139 12.63 -5.23 9.95
CA GLN A 139 12.88 -5.52 11.36
C GLN A 139 11.73 -6.31 11.94
N SER A 140 11.73 -7.63 11.69
CA SER A 140 10.70 -8.51 12.22
C SER A 140 10.71 -8.50 13.74
N GLN A 141 9.51 -8.52 14.34
CA GLN A 141 9.35 -8.50 15.79
C GLN A 141 8.74 -9.82 16.32
N VAL A 142 8.79 -10.87 15.51
CA VAL A 142 8.31 -12.19 15.94
C VAL A 142 9.48 -13.11 16.21
#